data_8ba0a18faef7a8f5a757ac3c2e3c6664
#
_entry.id   8ba0a18faef7a8f5a757ac3c2e3c6664
#
_cell.length_a   1.000
_cell.length_b   1.000
_cell.length_c   1.000
_cell.angle_alpha   90.00
_cell.angle_beta   90.00
_cell.angle_gamma   90.00
#
_symmetry.space_group_name_H-M   'P 1'
#
loop_
_entity.id
_entity.type
_entity.pdbx_description
1 polymer ?
#
loop_
_entity_poly.entity_id
_entity_poly.type
_entity_poly.pdbx_seq_one_letter_code
_entity_poly.pdbx_strand_id
1 'polypeptide(L)'
;MSPSRSFPALVVLALLAACAGAGAYTPINDYQEPAEAPQSGYVIQSGDVLQIRVFNQPDMSTRVRVRDDGKVSIPFLNDVVVVGLTPNQLAQQLQTRLKEFINAPVVTVSLEETRPFSISVIGEVTKAGVYVLPPGAGVLQALAAAGGLTQYASKDKIFVVRESPERARIRFEFGQLTQASGKAATFRLRLGDIVVVE
;
A
#
# COMPACT_ATOMS: atom_id res chain seq x y z
N MET A 1 41.38 57.52 -36.14
CA MET A 1 40.01 57.26 -35.62
C MET A 1 39.70 55.84 -35.84
N SER A 2 39.83 55.04 -34.79
CA SER A 2 39.58 53.59 -34.86
C SER A 2 38.95 53.21 -33.54
N PRO A 3 37.73 52.63 -33.50
CA PRO A 3 37.10 52.20 -32.25
C PRO A 3 37.50 50.76 -31.92
N SER A 4 37.96 50.61 -30.69
CA SER A 4 38.26 49.38 -29.98
C SER A 4 37.00 48.51 -29.82
N ARG A 5 37.05 47.28 -30.22
CA ARG A 5 36.02 46.25 -29.94
C ARG A 5 36.43 45.49 -28.67
N SER A 6 35.78 45.80 -27.58
CA SER A 6 35.82 45.01 -26.36
C SER A 6 34.93 43.81 -26.52
N PHE A 7 35.47 42.57 -26.47
CA PHE A 7 34.72 41.35 -26.28
C PHE A 7 34.45 41.11 -24.80
N PRO A 8 33.26 40.89 -24.36
CA PRO A 8 33.02 40.42 -22.99
C PRO A 8 33.30 38.91 -22.88
N ALA A 9 34.33 38.59 -22.15
CA ALA A 9 34.58 37.26 -21.62
C ALA A 9 33.61 37.01 -20.45
N LEU A 10 32.49 36.43 -20.72
CA LEU A 10 31.57 35.93 -19.66
C LEU A 10 30.58 34.96 -20.29
N VAL A 11 30.86 33.69 -20.23
CA VAL A 11 29.92 32.54 -20.19
C VAL A 11 30.73 31.24 -20.29
N VAL A 12 31.36 30.78 -19.23
CA VAL A 12 31.68 29.36 -19.02
C VAL A 12 31.79 29.14 -17.49
N LEU A 13 30.65 29.09 -16.83
CA LEU A 13 30.60 28.52 -15.47
C LEU A 13 29.16 28.15 -15.14
N ALA A 14 28.61 27.13 -15.80
CA ALA A 14 27.34 26.54 -15.38
C ALA A 14 27.16 25.17 -16.02
N LEU A 15 27.98 24.18 -15.68
CA LEU A 15 27.71 22.75 -16.05
C LEU A 15 28.53 21.82 -15.15
N LEU A 16 28.30 21.88 -13.84
CA LEU A 16 28.80 20.86 -12.90
C LEU A 16 27.84 20.70 -11.73
N ALA A 17 26.59 20.33 -12.06
CA ALA A 17 25.62 19.93 -11.05
C ALA A 17 24.70 18.82 -11.59
N ALA A 18 25.29 17.68 -11.97
CA ALA A 18 24.50 16.53 -12.38
C ALA A 18 25.28 15.23 -12.09
N CYS A 19 25.55 14.97 -10.81
CA CYS A 19 25.90 13.64 -10.32
C CYS A 19 25.40 13.50 -8.88
N ALA A 20 24.08 13.58 -8.68
CA ALA A 20 23.42 13.08 -7.48
C ALA A 20 22.53 11.91 -7.89
N GLY A 21 23.15 10.80 -8.24
CA GLY A 21 22.48 9.53 -8.53
C GLY A 21 22.03 8.77 -7.28
N ALA A 22 21.66 9.46 -6.20
CA ALA A 22 20.87 8.89 -5.12
C ALA A 22 19.41 9.01 -5.55
N GLY A 23 18.74 7.88 -5.83
CA GLY A 23 17.33 7.89 -6.23
C GLY A 23 16.53 8.82 -5.32
N ALA A 24 15.71 9.70 -5.92
CA ALA A 24 14.92 10.67 -5.18
C ALA A 24 14.14 9.99 -4.06
N TYR A 25 14.19 10.50 -2.86
CA TYR A 25 13.46 10.01 -1.70
C TYR A 25 12.84 11.19 -0.94
N THR A 26 11.80 10.91 -0.20
CA THR A 26 11.17 11.88 0.71
C THR A 26 11.45 11.45 2.16
N PRO A 27 12.03 12.32 3.01
CA PRO A 27 12.13 12.03 4.44
C PRO A 27 10.75 11.79 5.04
N ILE A 28 10.62 10.88 6.02
CA ILE A 28 9.32 10.56 6.62
C ILE A 28 8.60 11.78 7.19
N ASN A 29 9.32 12.75 7.74
CA ASN A 29 8.73 13.96 8.31
C ASN A 29 8.10 14.88 7.25
N ASP A 30 8.60 14.84 6.02
CA ASP A 30 8.09 15.62 4.88
C ASP A 30 7.06 14.84 4.07
N TYR A 31 7.01 13.51 4.26
CA TYR A 31 6.06 12.67 3.56
C TYR A 31 4.62 13.00 3.98
N GLN A 32 3.78 13.26 3.00
CA GLN A 32 2.35 13.40 3.17
C GLN A 32 1.70 12.13 2.65
N GLU A 33 1.07 11.39 3.55
CA GLU A 33 0.32 10.23 3.14
C GLU A 33 -0.89 10.68 2.31
N PRO A 34 -1.07 10.17 1.08
CA PRO A 34 -2.26 10.49 0.30
C PRO A 34 -3.50 10.23 1.16
N ALA A 35 -4.40 11.21 1.22
CA ALA A 35 -5.63 11.12 2.00
C ALA A 35 -6.47 9.96 1.45
N GLU A 36 -6.40 8.81 2.11
CA GLU A 36 -7.44 7.81 1.93
C GLU A 36 -8.69 8.36 2.57
N ALA A 37 -9.79 8.39 1.80
CA ALA A 37 -11.09 8.68 2.41
C ALA A 37 -11.26 7.75 3.62
N PRO A 38 -11.66 8.27 4.80
CA PRO A 38 -11.81 7.46 6.00
C PRO A 38 -12.90 6.42 5.76
N GLN A 39 -12.51 5.28 5.24
CA GLN A 39 -13.38 4.12 5.16
C GLN A 39 -13.30 3.44 6.52
N SER A 40 -14.33 3.63 7.31
CA SER A 40 -14.47 2.90 8.57
C SER A 40 -14.76 1.43 8.24
N GLY A 41 -13.72 0.61 8.19
CA GLY A 41 -13.82 -0.82 7.98
C GLY A 41 -12.86 -1.37 6.93
N TYR A 42 -12.82 -2.69 6.87
CA TYR A 42 -12.06 -3.43 5.87
C TYR A 42 -12.61 -3.18 4.46
N VAL A 43 -11.73 -2.97 3.50
CA VAL A 43 -12.05 -2.83 2.09
C VAL A 43 -11.66 -4.11 1.36
N ILE A 44 -12.60 -4.67 0.64
CA ILE A 44 -12.44 -5.91 -0.12
C ILE A 44 -11.34 -5.75 -1.18
N GLN A 45 -10.42 -6.71 -1.22
CA GLN A 45 -9.29 -6.74 -2.15
C GLN A 45 -9.32 -8.02 -3.01
N SER A 46 -8.59 -7.99 -4.13
CA SER A 46 -8.40 -9.19 -4.96
C SER A 46 -7.71 -10.29 -4.15
N GLY A 47 -8.22 -11.51 -4.27
CA GLY A 47 -7.74 -12.68 -3.54
C GLY A 47 -8.51 -13.00 -2.26
N ASP A 48 -9.30 -12.07 -1.72
CA ASP A 48 -10.17 -12.32 -0.56
C ASP A 48 -11.22 -13.39 -0.86
N VAL A 49 -11.62 -14.12 0.17
CA VAL A 49 -12.73 -15.07 0.10
C VAL A 49 -13.92 -14.51 0.87
N LEU A 50 -15.01 -14.32 0.14
CA LEU A 50 -16.25 -13.79 0.65
C LEU A 50 -17.28 -14.92 0.81
N GLN A 51 -17.99 -14.92 1.93
CA GLN A 51 -19.22 -15.67 2.11
C GLN A 51 -20.40 -14.70 1.94
N ILE A 52 -21.17 -14.92 0.89
CA ILE A 52 -22.39 -14.17 0.59
C ILE A 52 -23.57 -15.06 0.96
N ARG A 53 -24.40 -14.61 1.88
CA ARG A 53 -25.62 -15.32 2.29
C ARG A 53 -26.84 -14.47 1.99
N VAL A 54 -27.78 -15.07 1.28
CA VAL A 54 -29.10 -14.50 1.05
C VAL A 54 -30.08 -15.27 1.93
N PHE A 55 -30.77 -14.55 2.81
CA PHE A 55 -31.67 -15.17 3.79
C PHE A 55 -32.77 -16.01 3.07
N ASN A 56 -32.95 -17.22 3.54
CA ASN A 56 -33.90 -18.18 3.01
C ASN A 56 -33.76 -18.51 1.51
N GLN A 57 -32.59 -18.29 0.93
CA GLN A 57 -32.28 -18.54 -0.48
C GLN A 57 -30.91 -19.23 -0.60
N PRO A 58 -30.79 -20.52 -0.34
CA PRO A 58 -29.53 -21.25 -0.40
C PRO A 58 -28.90 -21.23 -1.80
N ASP A 59 -29.72 -21.28 -2.86
CA ASP A 59 -29.28 -21.32 -4.26
C ASP A 59 -28.66 -19.96 -4.72
N MET A 60 -28.96 -18.87 -4.02
CA MET A 60 -28.37 -17.55 -4.24
C MET A 60 -27.21 -17.23 -3.30
N SER A 61 -26.97 -18.11 -2.33
CA SER A 61 -25.88 -17.98 -1.37
C SER A 61 -24.63 -18.67 -1.92
N THR A 62 -23.47 -18.04 -1.78
CA THR A 62 -22.24 -18.57 -2.34
C THR A 62 -21.00 -18.18 -1.54
N ARG A 63 -20.02 -19.06 -1.58
CA ARG A 63 -18.64 -18.77 -1.16
C ARG A 63 -17.82 -18.51 -2.41
N VAL A 64 -17.19 -17.36 -2.50
CA VAL A 64 -16.51 -16.93 -3.72
C VAL A 64 -15.22 -16.17 -3.42
N ARG A 65 -14.20 -16.44 -4.23
CA ARG A 65 -12.93 -15.68 -4.20
C ARG A 65 -13.01 -14.49 -5.14
N VAL A 66 -12.54 -13.35 -4.67
CA VAL A 66 -12.38 -12.15 -5.49
C VAL A 66 -11.25 -12.38 -6.49
N ARG A 67 -11.59 -12.26 -7.78
CA ARG A 67 -10.63 -12.42 -8.88
C ARG A 67 -9.67 -11.23 -8.98
N ASP A 68 -8.59 -11.38 -9.75
CA ASP A 68 -7.59 -10.33 -9.96
C ASP A 68 -8.16 -9.11 -10.72
N ASP A 69 -9.25 -9.31 -11.50
CA ASP A 69 -10.00 -8.22 -12.14
C ASP A 69 -10.94 -7.47 -11.17
N GLY A 70 -10.92 -7.80 -9.89
CA GLY A 70 -11.71 -7.14 -8.85
C GLY A 70 -13.18 -7.56 -8.81
N LYS A 71 -13.56 -8.64 -9.47
CA LYS A 71 -14.94 -9.12 -9.58
C LYS A 71 -15.14 -10.46 -8.87
N VAL A 72 -16.39 -10.74 -8.57
CA VAL A 72 -16.88 -12.05 -8.15
C VAL A 72 -18.05 -12.48 -9.03
N SER A 73 -18.18 -13.77 -9.28
CA SER A 73 -19.34 -14.33 -9.98
C SER A 73 -20.34 -14.84 -8.95
N ILE A 74 -21.54 -14.27 -8.98
CA ILE A 74 -22.62 -14.58 -8.05
C ILE A 74 -23.78 -15.19 -8.84
N PRO A 75 -24.44 -16.26 -8.34
CA PRO A 75 -25.62 -16.81 -8.98
C PRO A 75 -26.66 -15.73 -9.26
N PHE A 76 -27.28 -15.77 -10.41
CA PHE A 76 -28.30 -14.83 -10.94
C PHE A 76 -27.81 -13.41 -11.25
N LEU A 77 -26.69 -12.94 -10.65
CA LEU A 77 -26.17 -11.58 -10.86
C LEU A 77 -24.94 -11.53 -11.77
N ASN A 78 -24.42 -12.71 -12.16
CA ASN A 78 -23.19 -12.83 -12.96
C ASN A 78 -22.00 -12.12 -12.28
N ASP A 79 -21.21 -11.39 -13.05
CA ASP A 79 -20.01 -10.68 -12.57
C ASP A 79 -20.37 -9.36 -11.88
N VAL A 80 -19.92 -9.23 -10.64
CA VAL A 80 -20.09 -8.04 -9.80
C VAL A 80 -18.74 -7.50 -9.38
N VAL A 81 -18.48 -6.21 -9.58
CA VAL A 81 -17.28 -5.53 -9.09
C VAL A 81 -17.40 -5.36 -7.58
N VAL A 82 -16.42 -5.83 -6.83
CA VAL A 82 -16.44 -5.84 -5.36
C VAL A 82 -15.21 -5.18 -4.73
N VAL A 83 -14.09 -5.10 -5.45
CA VAL A 83 -12.88 -4.44 -4.97
C VAL A 83 -13.15 -2.96 -4.71
N GLY A 84 -12.63 -2.44 -3.58
CA GLY A 84 -12.86 -1.06 -3.17
C GLY A 84 -14.14 -0.84 -2.36
N LEU A 85 -14.99 -1.86 -2.21
CA LEU A 85 -16.20 -1.79 -1.37
C LEU A 85 -15.92 -2.38 0.01
N THR A 86 -16.62 -1.89 1.01
CA THR A 86 -16.74 -2.60 2.29
C THR A 86 -17.77 -3.73 2.19
N PRO A 87 -17.70 -4.78 3.04
CA PRO A 87 -18.71 -5.84 3.06
C PRO A 87 -20.15 -5.32 3.18
N ASN A 88 -20.36 -4.25 3.96
CA ASN A 88 -21.67 -3.63 4.12
C ASN A 88 -22.15 -2.94 2.83
N GLN A 89 -21.26 -2.21 2.15
CA GLN A 89 -21.59 -1.57 0.86
C GLN A 89 -21.92 -2.64 -0.20
N LEU A 90 -21.14 -3.72 -0.23
CA LEU A 90 -21.44 -4.85 -1.13
C LEU A 90 -22.79 -5.47 -0.80
N ALA A 91 -23.10 -5.72 0.48
CA ALA A 91 -24.40 -6.26 0.87
C ALA A 91 -25.56 -5.39 0.38
N GLN A 92 -25.49 -4.08 0.54
CA GLN A 92 -26.50 -3.14 0.06
C GLN A 92 -26.63 -3.16 -1.48
N GLN A 93 -25.51 -3.21 -2.19
CA GLN A 93 -25.49 -3.30 -3.65
C GLN A 93 -26.18 -4.59 -4.13
N LEU A 94 -25.86 -5.73 -3.49
CA LEU A 94 -26.46 -7.01 -3.82
C LEU A 94 -27.95 -7.05 -3.48
N GLN A 95 -28.36 -6.49 -2.34
CA GLN A 95 -29.77 -6.36 -1.99
C GLN A 95 -30.55 -5.60 -3.06
N THR A 96 -29.99 -4.50 -3.57
CA THR A 96 -30.66 -3.70 -4.61
C THR A 96 -30.83 -4.49 -5.90
N ARG A 97 -29.80 -5.24 -6.35
CA ARG A 97 -29.86 -6.02 -7.58
C ARG A 97 -30.75 -7.25 -7.46
N LEU A 98 -30.78 -7.91 -6.29
CA LEU A 98 -31.59 -9.10 -6.08
C LEU A 98 -33.10 -8.81 -5.97
N LYS A 99 -33.52 -7.54 -5.81
CA LYS A 99 -34.93 -7.16 -5.86
C LYS A 99 -35.63 -7.51 -7.17
N GLU A 100 -34.87 -7.68 -8.26
CA GLU A 100 -35.42 -8.13 -9.54
C GLU A 100 -35.86 -9.60 -9.53
N PHE A 101 -35.33 -10.40 -8.60
CA PHE A 101 -35.56 -11.86 -8.54
C PHE A 101 -36.38 -12.27 -7.30
N ILE A 102 -36.24 -11.53 -6.19
CA ILE A 102 -36.95 -11.83 -4.93
C ILE A 102 -37.44 -10.59 -4.23
N ASN A 103 -38.58 -10.75 -3.52
CA ASN A 103 -39.11 -9.67 -2.68
C ASN A 103 -38.30 -9.51 -1.39
N ALA A 104 -37.94 -8.27 -1.05
CA ALA A 104 -37.26 -7.90 0.18
C ALA A 104 -36.02 -8.80 0.51
N PRO A 105 -34.99 -8.87 -0.37
CA PRO A 105 -33.82 -9.68 -0.11
C PRO A 105 -33.05 -9.17 1.11
N VAL A 106 -32.65 -10.09 1.98
CA VAL A 106 -31.71 -9.79 3.10
C VAL A 106 -30.40 -10.48 2.78
N VAL A 107 -29.36 -9.67 2.55
CA VAL A 107 -28.03 -10.16 2.17
C VAL A 107 -27.04 -9.86 3.28
N THR A 108 -26.26 -10.86 3.64
CA THR A 108 -25.10 -10.71 4.54
C THR A 108 -23.85 -11.08 3.78
N VAL A 109 -22.85 -10.23 3.86
CA VAL A 109 -21.52 -10.46 3.30
C VAL A 109 -20.52 -10.52 4.45
N SER A 110 -19.80 -11.63 4.57
CA SER A 110 -18.73 -11.81 5.53
C SER A 110 -17.43 -12.20 4.83
N LEU A 111 -16.31 -11.76 5.39
CA LEU A 111 -14.98 -12.19 4.99
C LEU A 111 -14.67 -13.50 5.68
N GLU A 112 -14.33 -14.55 4.92
CA GLU A 112 -13.84 -15.81 5.47
C GLU A 112 -12.31 -15.86 5.49
N GLU A 113 -11.68 -15.44 4.40
CA GLU A 113 -10.25 -15.38 4.28
C GLU A 113 -9.85 -14.02 3.70
N THR A 114 -8.93 -13.34 4.35
CA THR A 114 -8.31 -12.13 3.83
C THR A 114 -6.97 -12.47 3.21
N ARG A 115 -6.56 -11.71 2.20
CA ARG A 115 -5.21 -11.83 1.66
C ARG A 115 -4.19 -11.58 2.77
N PRO A 116 -3.16 -12.45 2.91
CA PRO A 116 -2.12 -12.21 3.90
C PRO A 116 -1.45 -10.86 3.68
N PHE A 117 -1.37 -10.06 4.75
CA PHE A 117 -0.65 -8.79 4.72
C PHE A 117 0.84 -9.07 4.64
N SER A 118 1.39 -9.09 3.44
CA SER A 118 2.79 -9.38 3.19
C SER A 118 3.55 -8.14 2.72
N ILE A 119 4.78 -8.02 3.22
CA ILE A 119 5.76 -7.01 2.81
C ILE A 119 7.08 -7.70 2.48
N SER A 120 7.93 -7.05 1.68
CA SER A 120 9.28 -7.52 1.40
C SER A 120 10.29 -6.73 2.22
N VAL A 121 11.30 -7.39 2.76
CA VAL A 121 12.44 -6.75 3.44
C VAL A 121 13.71 -7.19 2.74
N ILE A 122 14.51 -6.24 2.28
CA ILE A 122 15.75 -6.49 1.53
C ILE A 122 16.89 -5.57 1.98
N GLY A 123 18.12 -5.92 1.62
CA GLY A 123 19.33 -5.16 1.94
C GLY A 123 19.99 -5.63 3.24
N GLU A 124 20.58 -4.72 4.00
CA GLU A 124 21.37 -4.97 5.19
C GLU A 124 20.53 -5.36 6.42
N VAL A 125 19.83 -6.48 6.30
CA VAL A 125 19.05 -7.13 7.38
C VAL A 125 19.53 -8.57 7.57
N THR A 126 19.33 -9.12 8.76
CA THR A 126 19.81 -10.46 9.09
C THR A 126 19.21 -11.53 8.17
N LYS A 127 17.95 -11.40 7.81
CA LYS A 127 17.24 -12.31 6.90
C LYS A 127 16.39 -11.51 5.94
N ALA A 128 16.85 -11.34 4.70
CA ALA A 128 16.03 -10.76 3.64
C ALA A 128 14.95 -11.75 3.20
N GLY A 129 13.73 -11.24 2.87
CA GLY A 129 12.64 -12.10 2.44
C GLY A 129 11.28 -11.41 2.46
N VAL A 130 10.24 -12.20 2.21
CA VAL A 130 8.83 -11.77 2.31
C VAL A 130 8.29 -12.18 3.66
N TYR A 131 7.65 -11.24 4.35
CA TYR A 131 7.12 -11.44 5.70
C TYR A 131 5.63 -11.16 5.74
N VAL A 132 4.89 -12.05 6.37
CA VAL A 132 3.48 -11.84 6.70
C VAL A 132 3.41 -11.17 8.05
N LEU A 133 2.82 -9.97 8.09
CA LEU A 133 2.69 -9.16 9.29
C LEU A 133 1.19 -8.90 9.59
N PRO A 134 0.85 -8.50 10.82
CA PRO A 134 -0.50 -8.03 11.09
C PRO A 134 -0.78 -6.73 10.33
N PRO A 135 -2.03 -6.50 9.88
CA PRO A 135 -2.44 -5.23 9.30
C PRO A 135 -2.12 -4.06 10.24
N GLY A 136 -1.58 -2.98 9.68
CA GLY A 136 -1.16 -1.82 10.48
C GLY A 136 0.22 -1.95 11.13
N ALA A 137 1.02 -2.95 10.74
CA ALA A 137 2.40 -3.08 11.17
C ALA A 137 3.23 -1.87 10.73
N GLY A 138 4.16 -1.45 11.59
CA GLY A 138 5.13 -0.39 11.30
C GLY A 138 6.45 -0.93 10.74
N VAL A 139 7.31 -0.03 10.29
CA VAL A 139 8.64 -0.37 9.74
C VAL A 139 9.51 -1.13 10.75
N LEU A 140 9.47 -0.75 12.03
CA LEU A 140 10.25 -1.43 13.06
C LEU A 140 9.83 -2.90 13.24
N GLN A 141 8.54 -3.21 13.10
CA GLN A 141 8.05 -4.60 13.17
C GLN A 141 8.54 -5.43 11.97
N ALA A 142 8.60 -4.82 10.78
CA ALA A 142 9.16 -5.46 9.60
C ALA A 142 10.64 -5.79 9.78
N LEU A 143 11.43 -4.84 10.30
CA LEU A 143 12.84 -5.04 10.61
C LEU A 143 13.03 -6.12 11.68
N ALA A 144 12.21 -6.13 12.73
CA ALA A 144 12.25 -7.16 13.76
C ALA A 144 11.95 -8.56 13.21
N ALA A 145 10.96 -8.69 12.32
CA ALA A 145 10.65 -9.95 11.64
C ALA A 145 11.82 -10.44 10.78
N ALA A 146 12.57 -9.52 10.17
CA ALA A 146 13.78 -9.82 9.39
C ALA A 146 15.03 -10.11 10.26
N GLY A 147 14.87 -10.16 11.59
CA GLY A 147 15.96 -10.45 12.53
C GLY A 147 16.85 -9.24 12.86
N GLY A 148 16.38 -8.03 12.52
CA GLY A 148 17.09 -6.78 12.76
C GLY A 148 18.09 -6.41 11.68
N LEU A 149 18.80 -5.31 11.91
CA LEU A 149 19.84 -4.78 11.03
C LEU A 149 21.16 -5.57 11.17
N THR A 150 21.91 -5.67 10.09
CA THR A 150 23.30 -6.18 10.15
C THR A 150 24.26 -5.13 10.73
N GLN A 151 25.48 -5.53 11.04
CA GLN A 151 26.53 -4.60 11.47
C GLN A 151 26.97 -3.59 10.38
N TYR A 152 26.63 -3.88 9.13
CA TYR A 152 26.97 -3.03 7.97
C TYR A 152 25.84 -2.06 7.60
N ALA A 153 24.66 -2.23 8.20
CA ALA A 153 23.51 -1.39 7.90
C ALA A 153 23.70 0.08 8.30
N SER A 154 23.39 0.95 7.37
CA SER A 154 23.33 2.39 7.64
C SER A 154 22.04 2.74 8.36
N LYS A 155 22.14 3.12 9.64
CA LYS A 155 20.98 3.40 10.51
C LYS A 155 20.10 4.59 10.06
N ASP A 156 20.61 5.43 9.18
CA ASP A 156 19.95 6.59 8.59
C ASP A 156 19.43 6.35 7.16
N LYS A 157 19.64 5.14 6.63
CA LYS A 157 19.29 4.78 5.26
C LYS A 157 18.34 3.56 5.20
N ILE A 158 17.22 3.68 5.89
CA ILE A 158 16.12 2.73 5.82
C ILE A 158 15.05 3.34 4.95
N PHE A 159 14.62 2.64 3.91
CA PHE A 159 13.65 3.14 2.96
C PHE A 159 12.42 2.23 2.93
N VAL A 160 11.25 2.83 2.76
CA VAL A 160 10.05 2.13 2.33
C VAL A 160 9.75 2.54 0.89
N VAL A 161 9.73 1.57 0.00
CA VAL A 161 9.32 1.75 -1.39
C VAL A 161 7.89 1.29 -1.50
N ARG A 162 7.01 2.22 -1.86
CA ARG A 162 5.58 2.02 -2.08
C ARG A 162 5.27 2.26 -3.54
N GLU A 163 4.48 1.39 -4.16
CA GLU A 163 4.14 1.54 -5.58
C GLU A 163 2.71 2.04 -5.80
N SER A 164 1.83 1.83 -4.84
CA SER A 164 0.41 2.21 -4.94
C SER A 164 -0.06 2.94 -3.68
N PRO A 165 -0.95 3.94 -3.76
CA PRO A 165 -1.57 4.53 -4.97
C PRO A 165 -0.60 5.39 -5.80
N GLU A 166 0.43 5.93 -5.18
CA GLU A 166 1.49 6.71 -5.83
C GLU A 166 2.85 6.13 -5.46
N ARG A 167 3.74 6.10 -6.44
CA ARG A 167 5.09 5.61 -6.21
C ARG A 167 5.85 6.56 -5.29
N ALA A 168 6.32 6.04 -4.15
CA ALA A 168 7.07 6.80 -3.18
C ALA A 168 8.26 6.01 -2.65
N ARG A 169 9.40 6.68 -2.44
CA ARG A 169 10.55 6.17 -1.68
C ARG A 169 10.71 7.04 -0.44
N ILE A 170 10.38 6.49 0.71
CA ILE A 170 10.28 7.20 1.99
C ILE A 170 11.47 6.78 2.85
N ARG A 171 12.26 7.76 3.31
CA ARG A 171 13.44 7.52 4.15
C ARG A 171 13.09 7.59 5.63
N PHE A 172 13.60 6.62 6.38
CA PHE A 172 13.53 6.53 7.82
C PHE A 172 14.93 6.48 8.44
N GLU A 173 15.03 6.96 9.65
CA GLU A 173 16.20 6.82 10.50
C GLU A 173 15.87 5.84 11.63
N PHE A 174 16.77 4.91 11.93
CA PHE A 174 16.54 3.88 12.95
C PHE A 174 16.25 4.49 14.32
N GLY A 175 16.92 5.61 14.65
CA GLY A 175 16.67 6.33 15.89
C GLY A 175 15.22 6.83 16.02
N GLN A 176 14.64 7.36 14.95
CA GLN A 176 13.24 7.82 14.95
C GLN A 176 12.26 6.65 15.12
N LEU A 177 12.56 5.49 14.52
CA LEU A 177 11.75 4.28 14.64
C LEU A 177 11.76 3.73 16.08
N THR A 178 12.95 3.66 16.70
CA THR A 178 13.10 3.11 18.06
C THR A 178 12.60 4.03 19.15
N GLN A 179 12.69 5.34 18.95
CA GLN A 179 12.18 6.36 19.87
C GLN A 179 10.69 6.66 19.66
N ALA A 180 10.08 6.04 18.63
CA ALA A 180 8.70 6.30 18.23
C ALA A 180 8.42 7.81 18.06
N SER A 181 9.34 8.53 17.41
CA SER A 181 9.26 9.99 17.26
C SER A 181 8.69 10.42 15.91
N GLY A 182 7.96 11.54 15.91
CA GLY A 182 7.42 12.16 14.71
C GLY A 182 6.47 11.25 13.91
N LYS A 183 6.46 11.43 12.59
CA LYS A 183 5.62 10.63 11.69
C LYS A 183 6.08 9.17 11.58
N ALA A 184 7.31 8.84 11.96
CA ALA A 184 7.80 7.46 11.97
C ALA A 184 7.01 6.56 12.95
N ALA A 185 6.51 7.12 14.05
CA ALA A 185 5.69 6.40 15.02
C ALA A 185 4.30 6.01 14.48
N THR A 186 3.72 6.87 13.67
CA THR A 186 2.35 6.69 13.14
C THR A 186 2.31 6.06 11.77
N PHE A 187 3.44 5.99 11.07
CA PHE A 187 3.52 5.38 9.74
C PHE A 187 3.17 3.89 9.79
N ARG A 188 2.32 3.49 8.88
CA ARG A 188 1.89 2.09 8.72
C ARG A 188 2.28 1.59 7.34
N LEU A 189 2.85 0.39 7.32
CA LEU A 189 3.13 -0.32 6.09
C LEU A 189 1.83 -0.69 5.40
N ARG A 190 1.87 -0.75 4.09
CA ARG A 190 0.78 -1.21 3.23
C ARG A 190 1.14 -2.53 2.57
N LEU A 191 0.14 -3.26 2.14
CA LEU A 191 0.32 -4.50 1.39
C LEU A 191 1.19 -4.24 0.15
N GLY A 192 2.26 -5.02 0.00
CA GLY A 192 3.19 -4.89 -1.11
C GLY A 192 4.31 -3.86 -0.92
N ASP A 193 4.35 -3.15 0.21
CA ASP A 193 5.49 -2.27 0.52
C ASP A 193 6.80 -3.07 0.59
N ILE A 194 7.89 -2.46 0.15
CA ILE A 194 9.24 -3.02 0.21
C ILE A 194 10.07 -2.17 1.17
N VAL A 195 10.58 -2.80 2.23
CA VAL A 195 11.53 -2.19 3.16
C VAL A 195 12.93 -2.48 2.67
N VAL A 196 13.70 -1.44 2.38
CA VAL A 196 15.08 -1.52 1.88
C VAL A 196 16.01 -0.93 2.91
N VAL A 197 17.06 -1.66 3.29
CA VAL A 197 18.10 -1.20 4.21
C VAL A 197 19.43 -1.15 3.45
N GLU A 198 20.07 0.02 3.42
CA GLU A 198 21.39 0.24 2.81
C GLU A 198 22.50 0.22 3.85
#